data_8ca07f7360d2165d370fa0caec46eb3f
#
_entry.id   8ca07f7360d2165d370fa0caec46eb3f
#
_cell.length_a   1.000
_cell.length_b   1.000
_cell.length_c   1.000
_cell.angle_alpha   90.00
_cell.angle_beta   90.00
_cell.angle_gamma   90.00
#
_symmetry.space_group_name_H-M   'P 1'
#
loop_
_entity.id
_entity.type
_entity.pdbx_description
1 polymer ?
#
loop_
_entity_poly.entity_id
_entity_poly.type
_entity_poly.pdbx_seq_one_letter_code
_entity_poly.pdbx_strand_id
1 'polypeptide(L)'
;MIFNNTKENDYKIYLRGDLVMKKLMTGNEAIARGAYEAGVKYASAYPGTPSTEILENIALYKDDIVAEWAPNEKVALESAAGGAFAGARTLASMKHVGLNVAADPLFTVAYTGINGGFVVITADEPGMHSSQNEQDNRNYAKSAKVPLLEPSTSQEAKDMMKMAYEISENFNTLVIMRLTTRLCHSKGLVECEDRNEVGIKPYEKVVKRVTVPANARLLRVDVEEREKKLYKFSNETEVNYMEINEGAKVGVISSGMCFNFAKEVFNNNASYLKLGFTNPMPDEKIKEFASKVEKIYIVEENDKFIEEHVKS
;
A
#
# COMPACT_ATOMS: atom_id res chain seq x y z
N MET A 1 -22.91 20.17 -11.55
CA MET A 1 -23.30 19.84 -12.93
C MET A 1 -22.23 18.89 -13.46
N ILE A 2 -22.57 17.68 -13.86
CA ILE A 2 -21.63 16.65 -14.35
C ILE A 2 -21.62 16.74 -15.85
N PHE A 3 -20.49 17.04 -16.46
CA PHE A 3 -20.31 16.98 -17.90
C PHE A 3 -19.52 15.73 -18.26
N ASN A 4 -20.13 14.82 -19.02
CA ASN A 4 -19.46 13.64 -19.56
C ASN A 4 -18.77 14.01 -20.87
N ASN A 5 -17.47 13.85 -20.97
CA ASN A 5 -16.73 14.04 -22.22
C ASN A 5 -16.44 12.65 -22.80
N THR A 6 -17.08 12.34 -23.92
CA THR A 6 -17.28 11.00 -24.49
C THR A 6 -16.00 10.31 -25.05
N LYS A 7 -14.80 10.73 -24.71
CA LYS A 7 -13.58 10.11 -25.26
C LYS A 7 -12.76 9.28 -24.30
N GLU A 8 -12.91 9.37 -22.98
CA GLU A 8 -12.10 8.57 -22.04
C GLU A 8 -12.64 8.72 -20.62
N ASN A 9 -13.71 8.13 -20.18
CA ASN A 9 -14.13 8.03 -18.76
C ASN A 9 -13.83 9.29 -17.87
N ASP A 10 -13.67 10.45 -18.51
CA ASP A 10 -13.30 11.71 -17.87
C ASP A 10 -14.56 12.45 -17.40
N TYR A 11 -14.66 12.70 -16.11
CA TYR A 11 -15.76 13.47 -15.51
C TYR A 11 -15.23 14.81 -15.02
N LYS A 12 -15.78 15.91 -15.57
CA LYS A 12 -15.51 17.26 -15.07
C LYS A 12 -16.56 17.61 -14.04
N ILE A 13 -16.16 17.75 -12.79
CA ILE A 13 -17.06 18.09 -11.67
C ILE A 13 -16.60 19.41 -11.07
N TYR A 14 -17.53 20.35 -10.91
CA TYR A 14 -17.27 21.59 -10.17
C TYR A 14 -17.51 21.34 -8.67
N LEU A 15 -16.47 21.41 -7.87
CA LEU A 15 -16.51 21.33 -6.42
C LEU A 15 -15.98 22.64 -5.84
N ARG A 16 -16.79 23.34 -5.04
CA ARG A 16 -16.44 24.59 -4.37
C ARG A 16 -15.89 25.71 -5.29
N GLY A 17 -16.26 25.69 -6.58
CA GLY A 17 -15.81 26.67 -7.59
C GLY A 17 -14.63 26.22 -8.44
N ASP A 18 -13.95 25.15 -8.09
CA ASP A 18 -12.82 24.60 -8.84
C ASP A 18 -13.25 23.45 -9.77
N LEU A 19 -12.62 23.38 -10.94
CA LEU A 19 -12.81 22.31 -11.89
C LEU A 19 -11.92 21.12 -11.50
N VAL A 20 -12.52 20.07 -10.92
CA VAL A 20 -11.82 18.83 -10.56
C VAL A 20 -12.01 17.79 -11.66
N MET A 21 -10.91 17.25 -12.17
CA MET A 21 -10.94 16.12 -13.10
C MET A 21 -11.05 14.81 -12.32
N LYS A 22 -12.16 14.08 -12.51
CA LYS A 22 -12.33 12.72 -11.99
C LYS A 22 -12.35 11.73 -13.13
N LYS A 23 -11.66 10.60 -12.95
CA LYS A 23 -11.66 9.49 -13.89
C LYS A 23 -12.25 8.25 -13.22
N LEU A 24 -13.02 7.46 -13.97
CA LEU A 24 -13.48 6.15 -13.51
C LEU A 24 -12.33 5.16 -13.69
N MET A 25 -11.74 4.68 -12.59
CA MET A 25 -10.56 3.83 -12.57
C MET A 25 -10.79 2.56 -11.74
N THR A 26 -10.20 1.46 -12.19
CA THR A 26 -9.98 0.28 -11.34
C THR A 26 -8.92 0.57 -10.27
N GLY A 27 -8.78 -0.29 -9.26
CA GLY A 27 -7.70 -0.17 -8.29
C GLY A 27 -6.31 -0.24 -8.95
N ASN A 28 -6.14 -1.13 -9.94
CA ASN A 28 -4.88 -1.24 -10.69
C ASN A 28 -4.55 0.03 -11.49
N GLU A 29 -5.53 0.62 -12.17
CA GLU A 29 -5.38 1.92 -12.86
C GLU A 29 -5.07 3.05 -11.88
N ALA A 30 -5.71 3.04 -10.71
CA ALA A 30 -5.50 4.04 -9.66
C ALA A 30 -4.10 3.96 -9.04
N ILE A 31 -3.55 2.76 -8.82
CA ILE A 31 -2.16 2.55 -8.40
C ILE A 31 -1.19 3.12 -9.45
N ALA A 32 -1.41 2.82 -10.73
CA ALA A 32 -0.57 3.34 -11.80
C ALA A 32 -0.63 4.87 -11.87
N ARG A 33 -1.83 5.46 -11.71
CA ARG A 33 -2.02 6.91 -11.63
C ARG A 33 -1.31 7.51 -10.42
N GLY A 34 -1.43 6.91 -9.25
CA GLY A 34 -0.75 7.33 -8.03
C GLY A 34 0.78 7.25 -8.16
N ALA A 35 1.31 6.22 -8.81
CA ALA A 35 2.74 6.10 -9.11
C ALA A 35 3.23 7.23 -10.03
N TYR A 36 2.45 7.57 -11.07
CA TYR A 36 2.73 8.70 -11.94
C TYR A 36 2.75 10.02 -11.14
N GLU A 37 1.69 10.32 -10.39
CA GLU A 37 1.56 11.54 -9.59
C GLU A 37 2.65 11.64 -8.51
N ALA A 38 3.07 10.51 -7.92
CA ALA A 38 4.15 10.47 -6.94
C ALA A 38 5.56 10.63 -7.52
N GLY A 39 5.72 10.79 -8.84
CA GLY A 39 7.02 11.02 -9.45
C GLY A 39 7.90 9.77 -9.58
N VAL A 40 7.30 8.58 -9.68
CA VAL A 40 8.03 7.31 -9.92
C VAL A 40 8.83 7.40 -11.22
N LYS A 41 10.06 6.85 -11.21
CA LYS A 41 10.95 6.84 -12.38
C LYS A 41 11.14 5.45 -12.96
N TYR A 42 10.98 4.39 -12.16
CA TYR A 42 11.14 3.02 -12.61
C TYR A 42 10.13 2.09 -11.94
N ALA A 43 9.55 1.20 -12.72
CA ALA A 43 8.63 0.17 -12.26
C ALA A 43 8.96 -1.17 -12.92
N SER A 44 8.95 -2.26 -12.13
CA SER A 44 9.17 -3.60 -12.63
C SER A 44 8.17 -4.59 -12.04
N ALA A 45 7.77 -5.60 -12.81
CA ALA A 45 6.83 -6.61 -12.39
C ALA A 45 7.07 -7.94 -13.12
N TYR A 46 6.45 -9.00 -12.57
CA TYR A 46 6.23 -10.25 -13.28
C TYR A 46 4.71 -10.46 -13.42
N PRO A 47 4.20 -10.89 -14.58
CA PRO A 47 2.77 -11.04 -14.80
C PRO A 47 2.10 -12.00 -13.82
N GLY A 48 0.99 -11.60 -13.23
CA GLY A 48 0.21 -12.43 -12.29
C GLY A 48 -1.08 -11.73 -11.88
N THR A 49 -2.23 -12.30 -12.24
CA THR A 49 -3.54 -11.80 -11.77
C THR A 49 -3.64 -11.92 -10.26
N PRO A 50 -4.09 -10.86 -9.53
CA PRO A 50 -4.81 -9.68 -10.05
C PRO A 50 -3.95 -8.41 -10.25
N SER A 51 -2.62 -8.46 -10.24
CA SER A 51 -1.73 -7.28 -10.30
C SER A 51 -1.15 -6.95 -11.66
N THR A 52 -1.36 -7.78 -12.69
CA THR A 52 -0.75 -7.62 -14.03
C THR A 52 -1.01 -6.23 -14.60
N GLU A 53 -2.24 -5.75 -14.54
CA GLU A 53 -2.67 -4.49 -15.14
C GLU A 53 -2.02 -3.26 -14.49
N ILE A 54 -1.39 -3.39 -13.33
CA ILE A 54 -0.67 -2.27 -12.70
C ILE A 54 0.47 -1.81 -13.62
N LEU A 55 1.36 -2.74 -14.03
CA LEU A 55 2.49 -2.38 -14.90
C LEU A 55 2.04 -2.00 -16.31
N GLU A 56 1.00 -2.66 -16.83
CA GLU A 56 0.42 -2.30 -18.14
C GLU A 56 -0.07 -0.85 -18.15
N ASN A 57 -0.74 -0.40 -17.08
CA ASN A 57 -1.20 0.98 -16.96
C ASN A 57 -0.04 1.95 -16.66
N ILE A 58 1.00 1.56 -15.91
CA ILE A 58 2.21 2.38 -15.73
C ILE A 58 2.90 2.61 -17.09
N ALA A 59 2.93 1.61 -17.96
CA ALA A 59 3.52 1.73 -19.29
C ALA A 59 2.85 2.80 -20.18
N LEU A 60 1.63 3.23 -19.87
CA LEU A 60 0.99 4.37 -20.54
C LEU A 60 1.70 5.71 -20.25
N TYR A 61 2.48 5.79 -19.18
CA TYR A 61 3.29 6.94 -18.76
C TYR A 61 4.76 6.81 -19.19
N LYS A 62 5.04 6.20 -20.34
CA LYS A 62 6.38 5.83 -20.84
C LYS A 62 7.37 6.99 -20.99
N ASP A 63 6.88 8.21 -21.11
CA ASP A 63 7.74 9.40 -21.21
C ASP A 63 8.30 9.83 -19.83
N ASP A 64 7.70 9.35 -18.74
CA ASP A 64 8.02 9.71 -17.36
C ASP A 64 8.54 8.54 -16.52
N ILE A 65 8.08 7.32 -16.83
CA ILE A 65 8.36 6.11 -16.05
C ILE A 65 8.87 5.00 -16.98
N VAL A 66 10.05 4.47 -16.69
CA VAL A 66 10.55 3.25 -17.31
C VAL A 66 9.82 2.07 -16.68
N ALA A 67 9.04 1.33 -17.49
CA ALA A 67 8.26 0.16 -17.06
C ALA A 67 8.79 -1.09 -17.75
N GLU A 68 9.19 -2.11 -16.98
CA GLU A 68 9.83 -3.31 -17.52
C GLU A 68 9.27 -4.60 -16.89
N TRP A 69 8.93 -5.57 -17.75
CA TRP A 69 8.67 -6.94 -17.31
C TRP A 69 9.97 -7.66 -16.96
N ALA A 70 10.02 -8.25 -15.78
CA ALA A 70 11.13 -9.08 -15.34
C ALA A 70 10.87 -10.58 -15.63
N PRO A 71 11.90 -11.43 -15.69
CA PRO A 71 11.75 -12.88 -15.89
C PRO A 71 11.11 -13.61 -14.69
N ASN A 72 11.11 -13.00 -13.50
CA ASN A 72 10.42 -13.44 -12.29
C ASN A 72 10.35 -12.30 -11.26
N GLU A 73 9.60 -12.52 -10.17
CA GLU A 73 9.34 -11.50 -9.15
C GLU A 73 10.57 -11.11 -8.34
N LYS A 74 11.53 -12.05 -8.13
CA LYS A 74 12.81 -11.75 -7.47
C LYS A 74 13.58 -10.71 -8.27
N VAL A 75 13.72 -10.91 -9.57
CA VAL A 75 14.41 -9.96 -10.47
C VAL A 75 13.67 -8.64 -10.53
N ALA A 76 12.33 -8.65 -10.57
CA ALA A 76 11.51 -7.42 -10.54
C ALA A 76 11.81 -6.58 -9.29
N LEU A 77 11.82 -7.22 -8.10
CA LEU A 77 12.08 -6.53 -6.85
C LEU A 77 13.54 -6.06 -6.75
N GLU A 78 14.51 -6.88 -7.16
CA GLU A 78 15.94 -6.53 -7.16
C GLU A 78 16.24 -5.35 -8.10
N SER A 79 15.63 -5.32 -9.29
CA SER A 79 15.79 -4.22 -10.24
C SER A 79 15.23 -2.92 -9.69
N ALA A 80 14.02 -2.96 -9.10
CA ALA A 80 13.41 -1.80 -8.46
C ALA A 80 14.24 -1.34 -7.24
N ALA A 81 14.75 -2.26 -6.43
CA ALA A 81 15.65 -1.95 -5.31
C ALA A 81 16.94 -1.28 -5.79
N GLY A 82 17.52 -1.75 -6.90
CA GLY A 82 18.67 -1.13 -7.53
C GLY A 82 18.43 0.32 -7.92
N GLY A 83 17.27 0.61 -8.53
CA GLY A 83 16.82 1.97 -8.84
C GLY A 83 16.66 2.82 -7.58
N ALA A 84 16.08 2.25 -6.51
CA ALA A 84 15.94 2.94 -5.22
C ALA A 84 17.31 3.24 -4.57
N PHE A 85 18.27 2.33 -4.64
CA PHE A 85 19.64 2.59 -4.18
C PHE A 85 20.31 3.69 -4.99
N ALA A 86 20.02 3.77 -6.30
CA ALA A 86 20.51 4.84 -7.16
C ALA A 86 19.81 6.20 -6.92
N GLY A 87 18.79 6.27 -6.06
CA GLY A 87 18.13 7.50 -5.64
C GLY A 87 16.81 7.81 -6.33
N ALA A 88 16.30 6.94 -7.18
CA ALA A 88 15.02 7.10 -7.85
C ALA A 88 13.86 6.60 -6.97
N ARG A 89 12.65 7.16 -7.14
CA ARG A 89 11.43 6.51 -6.68
C ARG A 89 11.10 5.34 -7.58
N THR A 90 10.93 4.15 -7.00
CA THR A 90 10.73 2.90 -7.74
C THR A 90 9.56 2.09 -7.21
N LEU A 91 9.04 1.20 -8.07
CA LEU A 91 7.92 0.32 -7.75
C LEU A 91 8.24 -1.10 -8.23
N ALA A 92 7.89 -2.10 -7.42
CA ALA A 92 7.76 -3.48 -7.86
C ALA A 92 6.32 -3.96 -7.61
N SER A 93 5.71 -4.68 -8.56
CA SER A 93 4.37 -5.24 -8.37
C SER A 93 4.31 -6.72 -8.69
N MET A 94 3.52 -7.45 -7.89
CA MET A 94 3.36 -8.88 -8.00
C MET A 94 2.09 -9.38 -7.31
N LYS A 95 1.62 -10.56 -7.69
CA LYS A 95 0.58 -11.27 -6.94
C LYS A 95 1.15 -11.89 -5.65
N HIS A 96 0.26 -12.40 -4.78
CA HIS A 96 0.65 -12.94 -3.47
C HIS A 96 1.73 -14.05 -3.54
N VAL A 97 1.60 -15.02 -4.44
CA VAL A 97 2.62 -16.10 -4.58
C VAL A 97 3.94 -15.61 -5.16
N GLY A 98 3.93 -14.49 -5.89
CA GLY A 98 5.15 -13.86 -6.37
C GLY A 98 6.00 -13.29 -5.24
N LEU A 99 5.39 -12.85 -4.15
CA LEU A 99 6.12 -12.38 -2.98
C LEU A 99 6.93 -13.49 -2.31
N ASN A 100 6.52 -14.76 -2.44
CA ASN A 100 7.34 -15.89 -2.00
C ASN A 100 8.66 -15.97 -2.76
N VAL A 101 8.64 -15.72 -4.07
CA VAL A 101 9.82 -15.70 -4.94
C VAL A 101 10.71 -14.50 -4.63
N ALA A 102 10.11 -13.35 -4.32
CA ALA A 102 10.78 -12.10 -4.00
C ALA A 102 11.13 -11.95 -2.50
N ALA A 103 10.88 -12.95 -1.65
CA ALA A 103 11.06 -12.84 -0.21
C ALA A 103 12.53 -12.54 0.18
N ASP A 104 13.50 -13.19 -0.43
CA ASP A 104 14.92 -12.97 -0.13
C ASP A 104 15.35 -11.49 -0.30
N PRO A 105 15.17 -10.86 -1.47
CA PRO A 105 15.49 -9.43 -1.61
C PRO A 105 14.57 -8.52 -0.77
N LEU A 106 13.31 -8.88 -0.52
CA LEU A 106 12.42 -8.13 0.37
C LEU A 106 13.03 -7.98 1.77
N PHE A 107 13.39 -9.10 2.40
CA PHE A 107 14.00 -9.12 3.73
C PHE A 107 15.34 -8.42 3.76
N THR A 108 16.14 -8.56 2.68
CA THR A 108 17.44 -7.90 2.58
C THR A 108 17.29 -6.38 2.51
N VAL A 109 16.41 -5.87 1.65
CA VAL A 109 16.14 -4.42 1.54
C VAL A 109 15.54 -3.83 2.82
N ALA A 110 14.70 -4.59 3.53
CA ALA A 110 14.18 -4.20 4.84
C ALA A 110 15.30 -3.88 5.87
N TYR A 111 16.45 -4.53 5.75
CA TYR A 111 17.64 -4.25 6.58
C TYR A 111 18.48 -3.10 6.03
N THR A 112 18.78 -3.11 4.74
CA THR A 112 19.75 -2.17 4.14
C THR A 112 19.26 -0.73 4.08
N GLY A 113 17.94 -0.53 4.16
CA GLY A 113 17.32 0.76 3.84
C GLY A 113 17.43 1.08 2.35
N ILE A 114 17.15 2.30 1.99
CA ILE A 114 17.04 2.79 0.61
C ILE A 114 17.70 4.17 0.48
N ASN A 115 17.73 4.73 -0.73
CA ASN A 115 18.12 6.11 -0.98
C ASN A 115 16.95 6.90 -1.60
N GLY A 116 16.36 6.40 -2.68
CA GLY A 116 15.07 6.86 -3.22
C GLY A 116 13.91 6.02 -2.66
N GLY A 117 12.69 6.53 -2.69
CA GLY A 117 11.52 5.83 -2.19
C GLY A 117 11.24 4.51 -2.94
N PHE A 118 10.87 3.47 -2.22
CA PHE A 118 10.57 2.16 -2.79
C PHE A 118 9.26 1.58 -2.27
N VAL A 119 8.34 1.27 -3.19
CA VAL A 119 7.03 0.68 -2.88
C VAL A 119 6.92 -0.68 -3.56
N VAL A 120 6.49 -1.68 -2.81
CA VAL A 120 6.19 -3.02 -3.29
C VAL A 120 4.67 -3.23 -3.22
N ILE A 121 4.05 -3.42 -4.37
CA ILE A 121 2.62 -3.75 -4.45
C ILE A 121 2.49 -5.26 -4.46
N THR A 122 1.70 -5.79 -3.53
CA THR A 122 1.30 -7.19 -3.53
C THR A 122 -0.22 -7.28 -3.61
N ALA A 123 -0.71 -8.17 -4.46
CA ALA A 123 -2.14 -8.37 -4.63
C ALA A 123 -2.53 -9.79 -4.21
N ASP A 124 -3.25 -9.87 -3.10
CA ASP A 124 -3.79 -11.13 -2.57
C ASP A 124 -5.06 -11.52 -3.31
N GLU A 125 -5.32 -12.80 -3.37
CA GLU A 125 -6.50 -13.36 -4.03
C GLU A 125 -7.32 -14.22 -3.06
N PRO A 126 -8.09 -13.60 -2.15
CA PRO A 126 -9.03 -14.32 -1.30
C PRO A 126 -10.02 -15.14 -2.12
N GLY A 127 -10.14 -16.43 -1.80
CA GLY A 127 -11.01 -17.35 -2.53
C GLY A 127 -10.38 -18.02 -3.74
N MET A 128 -9.12 -17.79 -4.06
CA MET A 128 -8.33 -18.52 -5.07
C MET A 128 -9.00 -18.63 -6.47
N HIS A 129 -9.55 -17.54 -6.99
CA HIS A 129 -10.28 -17.55 -8.27
C HIS A 129 -9.41 -17.96 -9.47
N SER A 130 -8.11 -17.60 -9.47
CA SER A 130 -7.15 -17.94 -10.53
C SER A 130 -5.77 -18.37 -10.00
N SER A 131 -5.64 -18.59 -8.71
CA SER A 131 -4.38 -18.93 -8.05
C SER A 131 -4.39 -20.37 -7.52
N GLN A 132 -3.20 -20.94 -7.38
CA GLN A 132 -2.99 -22.31 -6.89
C GLN A 132 -3.17 -22.46 -5.36
N ASN A 133 -3.19 -21.37 -4.62
CA ASN A 133 -3.42 -21.33 -3.18
C ASN A 133 -3.87 -19.93 -2.73
N GLU A 134 -4.27 -19.81 -1.47
CA GLU A 134 -4.57 -18.58 -0.78
C GLU A 134 -3.44 -18.25 0.20
N GLN A 135 -3.02 -17.01 0.25
CA GLN A 135 -1.97 -16.52 1.17
C GLN A 135 -2.31 -15.11 1.65
N ASP A 136 -1.88 -14.81 2.87
CA ASP A 136 -2.01 -13.48 3.44
C ASP A 136 -0.65 -12.78 3.53
N ASN A 137 -0.41 -11.85 2.61
CA ASN A 137 0.87 -11.17 2.52
C ASN A 137 1.10 -10.10 3.62
N ARG A 138 0.11 -9.83 4.48
CA ARG A 138 0.31 -9.05 5.70
C ARG A 138 1.35 -9.68 6.61
N ASN A 139 1.43 -11.00 6.62
CA ASN A 139 2.44 -11.75 7.38
C ASN A 139 3.88 -11.48 6.91
N TYR A 140 4.10 -11.20 5.62
CA TYR A 140 5.40 -10.79 5.11
C TYR A 140 5.81 -9.42 5.65
N ALA A 141 4.91 -8.44 5.64
CA ALA A 141 5.19 -7.11 6.19
C ALA A 141 5.56 -7.18 7.67
N LYS A 142 4.79 -7.94 8.47
CA LYS A 142 5.06 -8.18 9.89
C LYS A 142 6.42 -8.84 10.12
N SER A 143 6.73 -9.89 9.37
CA SER A 143 7.98 -10.64 9.51
C SER A 143 9.20 -9.82 9.07
N ALA A 144 9.08 -9.04 8.01
CA ALA A 144 10.14 -8.16 7.51
C ALA A 144 10.25 -6.83 8.28
N LYS A 145 9.30 -6.52 9.19
CA LYS A 145 9.24 -5.27 9.96
C LYS A 145 9.22 -4.02 9.05
N VAL A 146 8.36 -4.07 8.04
CA VAL A 146 8.17 -2.98 7.07
C VAL A 146 6.74 -2.45 7.13
N PRO A 147 6.53 -1.15 6.83
CA PRO A 147 5.18 -0.57 6.82
C PRO A 147 4.28 -1.23 5.78
N LEU A 148 2.99 -1.38 6.17
CA LEU A 148 1.95 -1.97 5.32
C LEU A 148 0.76 -1.02 5.20
N LEU A 149 0.37 -0.73 3.96
CA LEU A 149 -0.81 0.05 3.61
C LEU A 149 -1.87 -0.84 2.94
N GLU A 150 -3.13 -0.64 3.30
CA GLU A 150 -4.29 -1.38 2.77
C GLU A 150 -5.42 -0.41 2.37
N PRO A 151 -5.42 0.08 1.12
CA PRO A 151 -6.49 0.93 0.63
C PRO A 151 -7.81 0.18 0.48
N SER A 152 -8.94 0.87 0.66
CA SER A 152 -10.29 0.32 0.53
C SER A 152 -11.04 0.78 -0.72
N THR A 153 -10.54 1.77 -1.43
CA THR A 153 -11.14 2.32 -2.65
C THR A 153 -10.08 2.64 -3.69
N SER A 154 -10.47 2.81 -4.96
CA SER A 154 -9.56 3.26 -6.01
C SER A 154 -8.98 4.65 -5.71
N GLN A 155 -9.75 5.55 -5.09
CA GLN A 155 -9.24 6.85 -4.66
C GLN A 155 -8.11 6.69 -3.63
N GLU A 156 -8.36 5.89 -2.58
CA GLU A 156 -7.31 5.63 -1.57
C GLU A 156 -6.10 4.90 -2.15
N ALA A 157 -6.30 3.98 -3.09
CA ALA A 157 -5.20 3.31 -3.76
C ALA A 157 -4.27 4.31 -4.46
N LYS A 158 -4.83 5.34 -5.11
CA LYS A 158 -4.05 6.43 -5.71
C LYS A 158 -3.38 7.31 -4.65
N ASP A 159 -4.13 7.77 -3.64
CA ASP A 159 -3.62 8.74 -2.66
C ASP A 159 -2.55 8.11 -1.74
N MET A 160 -2.75 6.87 -1.34
CA MET A 160 -1.78 6.13 -0.52
C MET A 160 -0.47 5.83 -1.27
N MET A 161 -0.43 5.87 -2.61
CA MET A 161 0.85 5.77 -3.34
C MET A 161 1.78 6.93 -3.00
N LYS A 162 1.29 8.16 -2.98
CA LYS A 162 2.08 9.33 -2.59
C LYS A 162 2.57 9.21 -1.15
N MET A 163 1.66 8.86 -0.24
CA MET A 163 1.98 8.61 1.17
C MET A 163 3.01 7.47 1.33
N ALA A 164 2.91 6.39 0.55
CA ALA A 164 3.85 5.27 0.62
C ALA A 164 5.29 5.70 0.31
N TYR A 165 5.49 6.58 -0.67
CA TYR A 165 6.82 7.13 -0.95
C TYR A 165 7.32 8.06 0.15
N GLU A 166 6.46 8.88 0.73
CA GLU A 166 6.81 9.73 1.88
C GLU A 166 7.21 8.88 3.10
N ILE A 167 6.44 7.84 3.42
CA ILE A 167 6.78 6.87 4.48
C ILE A 167 8.10 6.18 4.16
N SER A 168 8.26 5.68 2.94
CA SER A 168 9.47 4.98 2.51
C SER A 168 10.72 5.85 2.71
N GLU A 169 10.69 7.09 2.26
CA GLU A 169 11.80 8.03 2.35
C GLU A 169 12.07 8.51 3.79
N ASN A 170 11.02 8.80 4.56
CA ASN A 170 11.13 9.30 5.94
C ASN A 170 11.64 8.22 6.91
N PHE A 171 11.24 6.97 6.70
CA PHE A 171 11.63 5.85 7.56
C PHE A 171 12.77 4.99 6.98
N ASN A 172 13.32 5.38 5.83
CA ASN A 172 14.44 4.68 5.17
C ASN A 172 14.19 3.17 5.01
N THR A 173 13.04 2.81 4.41
CA THR A 173 12.65 1.41 4.19
C THR A 173 11.70 1.30 3.00
N LEU A 174 11.59 0.11 2.42
CA LEU A 174 10.50 -0.16 1.49
C LEU A 174 9.14 -0.14 2.22
N VAL A 175 8.08 0.14 1.49
CA VAL A 175 6.69 0.05 1.95
C VAL A 175 5.98 -1.03 1.16
N ILE A 176 5.23 -1.89 1.83
CA ILE A 176 4.31 -2.80 1.15
C ILE A 176 2.94 -2.13 1.08
N MET A 177 2.33 -2.12 -0.10
CA MET A 177 0.91 -1.81 -0.27
C MET A 177 0.20 -3.08 -0.72
N ARG A 178 -0.73 -3.54 0.11
CA ARG A 178 -1.49 -4.75 -0.14
C ARG A 178 -2.84 -4.39 -0.76
N LEU A 179 -3.13 -5.03 -1.87
CA LEU A 179 -4.43 -5.01 -2.53
C LEU A 179 -5.08 -6.39 -2.42
N THR A 180 -6.37 -6.47 -2.68
CA THR A 180 -7.06 -7.74 -2.93
C THR A 180 -7.71 -7.70 -4.31
N THR A 181 -8.06 -8.85 -4.88
CA THR A 181 -8.70 -8.98 -6.20
C THR A 181 -9.88 -8.04 -6.37
N ARG A 182 -10.69 -7.88 -5.32
CA ARG A 182 -11.87 -6.99 -5.35
C ARG A 182 -11.46 -5.55 -5.61
N LEU A 183 -10.47 -5.05 -4.88
CA LEU A 183 -9.97 -3.69 -5.08
C LEU A 183 -9.27 -3.52 -6.43
N CYS A 184 -8.43 -4.49 -6.83
CA CYS A 184 -7.72 -4.43 -8.10
C CYS A 184 -8.66 -4.17 -9.29
N HIS A 185 -9.84 -4.80 -9.28
CA HIS A 185 -10.77 -4.79 -10.42
C HIS A 185 -12.04 -3.96 -10.19
N SER A 186 -12.34 -3.49 -8.98
CA SER A 186 -13.46 -2.61 -8.72
C SER A 186 -13.20 -1.21 -9.26
N LYS A 187 -14.21 -0.59 -9.86
CA LYS A 187 -14.11 0.76 -10.40
C LYS A 187 -14.65 1.80 -9.42
N GLY A 188 -13.93 2.89 -9.30
CA GLY A 188 -14.34 4.08 -8.52
C GLY A 188 -13.96 5.36 -9.23
N LEU A 189 -14.60 6.47 -8.84
CA LEU A 189 -14.21 7.80 -9.31
C LEU A 189 -12.96 8.24 -8.55
N VAL A 190 -11.92 8.61 -9.30
CA VAL A 190 -10.61 9.01 -8.78
C VAL A 190 -10.31 10.43 -9.21
N GLU A 191 -10.03 11.30 -8.26
CA GLU A 191 -9.50 12.64 -8.52
C GLU A 191 -8.05 12.53 -8.97
N CYS A 192 -7.74 13.16 -10.12
CA CYS A 192 -6.41 13.14 -10.68
C CYS A 192 -5.71 14.47 -10.39
N GLU A 193 -4.45 14.38 -9.98
CA GLU A 193 -3.57 15.52 -9.74
C GLU A 193 -2.45 15.57 -10.78
N ASP A 194 -1.72 16.67 -10.84
CA ASP A 194 -0.53 16.78 -11.67
C ASP A 194 0.62 15.92 -11.09
N ARG A 195 1.54 15.52 -11.97
CA ARG A 195 2.74 14.80 -11.59
C ARG A 195 3.61 15.67 -10.68
N ASN A 196 4.05 15.11 -9.57
CA ASN A 196 5.06 15.73 -8.73
C ASN A 196 6.45 15.44 -9.32
N GLU A 197 7.17 16.49 -9.71
CA GLU A 197 8.52 16.34 -10.26
C GLU A 197 9.53 16.09 -9.14
N VAL A 198 9.80 14.82 -8.87
CA VAL A 198 10.80 14.40 -7.89
C VAL A 198 12.10 14.06 -8.61
N GLY A 199 13.18 14.77 -8.24
CA GLY A 199 14.51 14.50 -8.76
C GLY A 199 15.08 13.17 -8.26
N ILE A 200 16.02 12.59 -9.03
CA ILE A 200 16.80 11.43 -8.59
C ILE A 200 17.86 11.92 -7.60
N LYS A 201 17.88 11.36 -6.39
CA LYS A 201 18.89 11.69 -5.38
C LYS A 201 20.28 11.22 -5.83
N PRO A 202 21.36 11.93 -5.51
CA PRO A 202 22.71 11.45 -5.78
C PRO A 202 22.96 10.08 -5.14
N TYR A 203 23.66 9.21 -5.85
CA TYR A 203 24.05 7.91 -5.29
C TYR A 203 25.00 8.09 -4.12
N GLU A 204 24.69 7.44 -3.00
CA GLU A 204 25.53 7.40 -1.82
C GLU A 204 26.05 5.99 -1.57
N LYS A 205 27.40 5.85 -1.50
CA LYS A 205 28.02 4.58 -1.12
C LYS A 205 27.90 4.38 0.40
N VAL A 206 26.90 3.61 0.83
CA VAL A 206 26.72 3.26 2.23
C VAL A 206 27.32 1.87 2.48
N VAL A 207 28.46 1.82 3.16
CA VAL A 207 29.23 0.57 3.37
C VAL A 207 28.42 -0.50 4.09
N LYS A 208 27.59 -0.12 5.07
CA LYS A 208 26.77 -1.09 5.82
C LYS A 208 25.64 -1.73 4.99
N ARG A 209 25.34 -1.23 3.78
CA ARG A 209 24.43 -1.91 2.84
C ARG A 209 24.98 -3.22 2.28
N VAL A 210 26.29 -3.46 2.44
CA VAL A 210 26.86 -4.79 2.20
C VAL A 210 26.56 -5.65 3.44
N THR A 211 25.61 -6.57 3.32
CA THR A 211 24.99 -7.32 4.44
C THR A 211 25.86 -8.49 4.95
N VAL A 212 27.17 -8.25 5.13
CA VAL A 212 28.00 -9.18 5.91
C VAL A 212 27.56 -9.19 7.38
N PRO A 213 27.82 -10.29 8.15
CA PRO A 213 27.31 -10.42 9.51
C PRO A 213 27.61 -9.25 10.46
N ALA A 214 28.78 -8.62 10.32
CA ALA A 214 29.15 -7.45 11.11
C ALA A 214 28.21 -6.25 10.85
N ASN A 215 27.93 -5.97 9.57
CA ASN A 215 27.02 -4.89 9.19
C ASN A 215 25.57 -5.24 9.52
N ALA A 216 25.14 -6.49 9.28
CA ALA A 216 23.79 -6.93 9.54
C ALA A 216 23.38 -6.77 11.02
N ARG A 217 24.31 -6.97 11.96
CA ARG A 217 24.05 -6.71 13.39
C ARG A 217 23.75 -5.24 13.69
N LEU A 218 24.44 -4.31 13.03
CA LEU A 218 24.18 -2.88 13.17
C LEU A 218 22.86 -2.50 12.52
N LEU A 219 22.60 -3.01 11.32
CA LEU A 219 21.35 -2.78 10.60
C LEU A 219 20.12 -3.31 11.38
N ARG A 220 20.29 -4.40 12.14
CA ARG A 220 19.21 -4.91 13.02
C ARG A 220 18.79 -3.87 14.06
N VAL A 221 19.73 -3.15 14.64
CA VAL A 221 19.42 -2.06 15.59
C VAL A 221 18.62 -0.96 14.88
N ASP A 222 19.05 -0.56 13.68
CA ASP A 222 18.34 0.44 12.87
C ASP A 222 16.90 -0.02 12.55
N VAL A 223 16.69 -1.32 12.29
CA VAL A 223 15.35 -1.90 12.05
C VAL A 223 14.45 -1.77 13.29
N GLU A 224 14.96 -2.14 14.48
CA GLU A 224 14.18 -2.06 15.73
C GLU A 224 13.82 -0.61 16.10
N GLU A 225 14.75 0.33 15.92
CA GLU A 225 14.48 1.75 16.17
C GLU A 225 13.48 2.33 15.15
N ARG A 226 13.54 1.88 13.91
CA ARG A 226 12.57 2.25 12.88
C ARG A 226 11.17 1.71 13.22
N GLU A 227 11.07 0.47 13.67
CA GLU A 227 9.79 -0.13 14.07
C GLU A 227 9.10 0.66 15.17
N LYS A 228 9.84 1.13 16.18
CA LYS A 228 9.29 2.01 17.24
C LYS A 228 8.73 3.32 16.66
N LYS A 229 9.43 3.94 15.69
CA LYS A 229 8.96 5.16 15.03
C LYS A 229 7.72 4.91 14.17
N LEU A 230 7.70 3.79 13.45
CA LEU A 230 6.55 3.37 12.65
C LEU A 230 5.33 3.05 13.54
N TYR A 231 5.54 2.45 14.71
CA TYR A 231 4.49 2.22 15.70
C TYR A 231 3.85 3.55 16.16
N LYS A 232 4.67 4.56 16.48
CA LYS A 232 4.14 5.88 16.79
C LYS A 232 3.35 6.47 15.62
N PHE A 233 3.91 6.40 14.40
CA PHE A 233 3.26 6.88 13.19
C PHE A 233 1.92 6.17 12.93
N SER A 234 1.82 4.85 13.16
CA SER A 234 0.58 4.09 12.96
C SER A 234 -0.58 4.56 13.84
N ASN A 235 -0.28 5.03 15.05
CA ASN A 235 -1.26 5.58 15.98
C ASN A 235 -1.68 7.02 15.63
N GLU A 236 -0.84 7.77 14.94
CA GLU A 236 -1.06 9.20 14.62
C GLU A 236 -1.61 9.43 13.21
N THR A 237 -1.37 8.50 12.26
CA THR A 237 -1.74 8.67 10.86
C THR A 237 -3.24 8.76 10.64
N GLU A 238 -3.64 9.64 9.71
CA GLU A 238 -5.04 9.88 9.33
C GLU A 238 -5.68 8.74 8.56
N VAL A 239 -4.89 7.84 7.95
CA VAL A 239 -5.45 6.66 7.25
C VAL A 239 -5.97 5.59 8.22
N ASN A 240 -5.60 5.69 9.51
CA ASN A 240 -6.20 4.96 10.61
C ASN A 240 -7.16 5.89 11.35
N TYR A 241 -8.45 5.78 11.11
CA TYR A 241 -9.43 6.71 11.68
C TYR A 241 -10.66 6.01 12.24
N MET A 242 -11.33 6.72 13.16
CA MET A 242 -12.58 6.28 13.78
C MET A 242 -13.74 7.06 13.21
N GLU A 243 -14.84 6.35 12.95
CA GLU A 243 -16.16 6.92 12.73
C GLU A 243 -17.05 6.49 13.89
N ILE A 244 -17.38 7.41 14.78
CA ILE A 244 -18.20 7.12 15.95
C ILE A 244 -19.64 7.53 15.65
N ASN A 245 -20.54 6.55 15.61
CA ASN A 245 -21.96 6.76 15.46
C ASN A 245 -22.62 6.81 16.84
N GLU A 246 -23.30 7.91 17.12
CA GLU A 246 -23.95 8.14 18.42
C GLU A 246 -24.99 7.04 18.71
N GLY A 247 -24.90 6.45 19.89
CA GLY A 247 -25.79 5.37 20.33
C GLY A 247 -25.44 3.98 19.80
N ALA A 248 -24.46 3.84 18.89
CA ALA A 248 -24.02 2.53 18.43
C ALA A 248 -23.20 1.81 19.53
N LYS A 249 -23.68 0.62 19.94
CA LYS A 249 -23.02 -0.23 20.94
C LYS A 249 -22.00 -1.18 20.32
N VAL A 250 -22.08 -1.37 19.03
CA VAL A 250 -21.20 -2.26 18.25
C VAL A 250 -20.12 -1.43 17.60
N GLY A 251 -18.86 -1.91 17.70
CA GLY A 251 -17.73 -1.43 16.93
C GLY A 251 -17.29 -2.44 15.90
N VAL A 252 -16.84 -1.96 14.75
CA VAL A 252 -16.21 -2.80 13.71
C VAL A 252 -14.80 -2.29 13.44
N ILE A 253 -13.83 -3.21 13.51
CA ILE A 253 -12.45 -2.95 13.09
C ILE A 253 -12.20 -3.68 11.77
N SER A 254 -11.70 -2.99 10.77
CA SER A 254 -11.44 -3.58 9.45
C SER A 254 -10.41 -2.80 8.64
N SER A 255 -9.85 -3.44 7.61
CA SER A 255 -8.92 -2.86 6.63
C SER A 255 -9.38 -3.17 5.20
N GLY A 256 -8.79 -2.48 4.23
CA GLY A 256 -9.02 -2.75 2.81
C GLY A 256 -10.49 -2.75 2.42
N MET A 257 -10.87 -3.61 1.48
CA MET A 257 -12.25 -3.73 0.99
C MET A 257 -13.25 -4.17 2.06
N CYS A 258 -12.80 -4.90 3.09
CA CYS A 258 -13.66 -5.33 4.19
C CYS A 258 -14.30 -4.16 4.95
N PHE A 259 -13.65 -3.00 4.97
CA PHE A 259 -14.24 -1.79 5.53
C PHE A 259 -15.53 -1.38 4.81
N ASN A 260 -15.53 -1.43 3.47
CA ASN A 260 -16.72 -1.10 2.68
C ASN A 260 -17.83 -2.12 2.89
N PHE A 261 -17.50 -3.42 2.96
CA PHE A 261 -18.49 -4.47 3.23
C PHE A 261 -19.11 -4.31 4.63
N ALA A 262 -18.28 -3.99 5.62
CA ALA A 262 -18.76 -3.72 6.97
C ALA A 262 -19.70 -2.51 7.01
N LYS A 263 -19.37 -1.43 6.30
CA LYS A 263 -20.19 -0.23 6.18
C LYS A 263 -21.55 -0.54 5.55
N GLU A 264 -21.57 -1.36 4.50
CA GLU A 264 -22.81 -1.78 3.82
C GLU A 264 -23.73 -2.59 4.75
N VAL A 265 -23.15 -3.50 5.54
CA VAL A 265 -23.92 -4.41 6.40
C VAL A 265 -24.42 -3.72 7.68
N PHE A 266 -23.52 -3.03 8.39
CA PHE A 266 -23.84 -2.46 9.71
C PHE A 266 -24.42 -1.05 9.63
N ASN A 267 -24.09 -0.29 8.57
CA ASN A 267 -24.58 1.08 8.38
C ASN A 267 -24.32 1.97 9.62
N ASN A 268 -25.31 2.75 10.04
CA ASN A 268 -25.23 3.60 11.24
C ASN A 268 -25.43 2.82 12.56
N ASN A 269 -25.63 1.50 12.50
CA ASN A 269 -25.80 0.66 13.69
C ASN A 269 -24.47 0.28 14.37
N ALA A 270 -23.35 0.60 13.75
CA ALA A 270 -22.02 0.38 14.31
C ALA A 270 -21.15 1.64 14.21
N SER A 271 -20.19 1.75 15.12
CA SER A 271 -19.02 2.62 15.01
C SER A 271 -17.91 1.87 14.31
N TYR A 272 -16.97 2.58 13.69
CA TYR A 272 -15.92 1.94 12.88
C TYR A 272 -14.54 2.44 13.26
N LEU A 273 -13.58 1.53 13.30
CA LEU A 273 -12.16 1.82 13.22
C LEU A 273 -11.64 1.26 11.91
N LYS A 274 -11.33 2.16 10.99
CA LYS A 274 -10.65 1.81 9.74
C LYS A 274 -9.16 1.79 9.94
N LEU A 275 -8.52 0.71 9.49
CA LEU A 275 -7.07 0.55 9.46
C LEU A 275 -6.60 0.61 8.00
N GLY A 276 -6.05 1.75 7.60
CA GLY A 276 -5.38 1.91 6.29
C GLY A 276 -3.88 1.64 6.38
N PHE A 277 -3.32 1.71 7.60
CA PHE A 277 -1.94 1.34 7.93
C PHE A 277 -1.98 0.24 8.97
N THR A 278 -1.61 -0.98 8.60
CA THR A 278 -1.84 -2.20 9.39
C THR A 278 -0.57 -2.87 9.93
N ASN A 279 0.61 -2.40 9.57
CA ASN A 279 1.86 -2.88 10.18
C ASN A 279 2.88 -1.75 10.36
N PRO A 280 3.35 -1.50 11.60
CA PRO A 280 2.84 -2.07 12.85
C PRO A 280 1.42 -1.61 13.20
N MET A 281 0.69 -2.43 13.96
CA MET A 281 -0.68 -2.14 14.38
C MET A 281 -0.74 -0.92 15.33
N PRO A 282 -1.81 -0.11 15.27
CA PRO A 282 -1.98 1.08 16.10
C PRO A 282 -2.67 0.75 17.43
N ASP A 283 -1.96 0.13 18.39
CA ASP A 283 -2.53 -0.38 19.64
C ASP A 283 -3.27 0.67 20.45
N GLU A 284 -2.73 1.89 20.54
CA GLU A 284 -3.36 2.96 21.33
C GLU A 284 -4.71 3.38 20.70
N LYS A 285 -4.75 3.47 19.38
CA LYS A 285 -5.98 3.80 18.65
C LYS A 285 -7.01 2.67 18.75
N ILE A 286 -6.57 1.40 18.72
CA ILE A 286 -7.43 0.23 18.92
C ILE A 286 -8.02 0.23 20.33
N LYS A 287 -7.21 0.48 21.38
CA LYS A 287 -7.67 0.59 22.76
C LYS A 287 -8.62 1.75 22.97
N GLU A 288 -8.32 2.91 22.37
CA GLU A 288 -9.21 4.06 22.40
C GLU A 288 -10.57 3.72 21.79
N PHE A 289 -10.57 3.08 20.60
CA PHE A 289 -11.82 2.66 19.96
C PHE A 289 -12.60 1.65 20.80
N ALA A 290 -11.90 0.66 21.36
CA ALA A 290 -12.51 -0.36 22.22
C ALA A 290 -13.21 0.23 23.45
N SER A 291 -12.71 1.34 24.00
CA SER A 291 -13.32 2.02 25.14
C SER A 291 -14.65 2.73 24.80
N LYS A 292 -14.97 2.91 23.52
CA LYS A 292 -16.14 3.65 23.04
C LYS A 292 -17.34 2.76 22.67
N VAL A 293 -17.16 1.44 22.69
CA VAL A 293 -18.18 0.45 22.24
C VAL A 293 -18.30 -0.70 23.22
N GLU A 294 -19.44 -1.40 23.23
CA GLU A 294 -19.68 -2.53 24.13
C GLU A 294 -19.18 -3.86 23.54
N LYS A 295 -19.19 -3.97 22.21
CA LYS A 295 -18.83 -5.19 21.49
C LYS A 295 -18.08 -4.85 20.20
N ILE A 296 -16.99 -5.58 19.91
CA ILE A 296 -16.21 -5.41 18.69
C ILE A 296 -16.39 -6.61 17.78
N TYR A 297 -16.61 -6.34 16.49
CA TYR A 297 -16.46 -7.29 15.41
C TYR A 297 -15.23 -6.93 14.60
N ILE A 298 -14.47 -7.94 14.18
CA ILE A 298 -13.37 -7.80 13.25
C ILE A 298 -13.81 -8.39 11.92
N VAL A 299 -13.69 -7.59 10.86
CA VAL A 299 -14.04 -7.99 9.49
C VAL A 299 -12.81 -7.87 8.63
N GLU A 300 -12.27 -8.99 8.21
CA GLU A 300 -11.05 -9.07 7.40
C GLU A 300 -11.10 -10.24 6.41
N GLU A 301 -10.30 -10.17 5.35
CA GLU A 301 -10.11 -11.23 4.35
C GLU A 301 -8.84 -12.01 4.67
N ASN A 302 -8.81 -13.29 4.31
CA ASN A 302 -7.72 -14.26 4.52
C ASN A 302 -7.55 -14.65 5.99
N ASP A 303 -6.33 -14.48 6.53
CA ASP A 303 -5.97 -14.89 7.89
C ASP A 303 -6.53 -13.95 8.97
N LYS A 304 -6.53 -14.42 10.22
CA LYS A 304 -6.95 -13.65 11.40
C LYS A 304 -5.86 -12.68 11.87
N PHE A 305 -5.35 -11.86 10.97
CA PHE A 305 -4.22 -10.97 11.24
C PHE A 305 -4.55 -9.85 12.24
N ILE A 306 -5.69 -9.18 12.02
CA ILE A 306 -6.19 -8.12 12.92
C ILE A 306 -6.79 -8.76 14.17
N GLU A 307 -7.58 -9.84 14.02
CA GLU A 307 -8.25 -10.51 15.13
C GLU A 307 -7.24 -11.02 16.18
N GLU A 308 -6.19 -11.71 15.74
CA GLU A 308 -5.15 -12.24 16.63
C GLU A 308 -4.43 -11.13 17.37
N HIS A 309 -4.13 -10.02 16.69
CA HIS A 309 -3.47 -8.88 17.30
C HIS A 309 -4.36 -8.18 18.34
N VAL A 310 -5.63 -7.96 18.02
CA VAL A 310 -6.58 -7.29 18.93
C VAL A 310 -6.87 -8.14 20.19
N LYS A 311 -6.76 -9.46 20.08
CA LYS A 311 -6.97 -10.39 21.21
C LYS A 311 -5.73 -10.60 22.08
N SER A 312 -4.53 -10.26 21.62
CA SER A 312 -3.26 -10.42 22.34
C SER A 312 -3.03 -9.31 23.39
#